data_b2252efcfdc92b95d2592561f7ee00f4
#
_entry.id   b2252efcfdc92b95d2592561f7ee00f4
#
_cell.length_a   1.000
_cell.length_b   1.000
_cell.length_c   1.000
_cell.angle_alpha   90.00
_cell.angle_beta   90.00
_cell.angle_gamma   90.00
#
_symmetry.space_group_name_H-M   'P 1'
#
loop_
_entity.id
_entity.type
_entity.pdbx_description
1 polymer ?
#
loop_
_entity_poly.entity_id
_entity_poly.type
_entity_poly.pdbx_seq_one_letter_code
_entity_poly.pdbx_strand_id
1 'polypeptide(L)'
;MYRNGSDYERMAQLVIDIYIDYTITSFPVNEKELCKKLGLKLVPYSAYPEEAQELLRKRSSDAFYSPATHDTPPTIFYNDRVESYGRQRYSIFHEIKHYVNNDTEDSEFEDNMADYFARYIMCPIPYLIKANINDELTLISDHGVSCEAAGYAINNVRNRRAKYGDKIFDHEQPLIDLLFPDTSKEECL
;
A
#
# COMPACT_ATOMS: atom_id res chain seq x y z
N MET A 1 15.46 8.74 16.56
CA MET A 1 16.02 9.18 15.25
C MET A 1 15.03 10.18 14.64
N TYR A 2 15.48 11.36 14.23
CA TYR A 2 14.56 12.36 13.65
C TYR A 2 14.12 11.88 12.27
N ARG A 3 12.80 11.77 12.07
CA ARG A 3 12.19 11.43 10.78
C ARG A 3 12.50 12.55 9.79
N ASN A 4 13.31 12.26 8.78
CA ASN A 4 13.63 13.22 7.73
C ASN A 4 12.49 13.25 6.70
N GLY A 5 12.05 14.44 6.26
CA GLY A 5 11.06 14.58 5.19
C GLY A 5 11.42 13.78 3.93
N SER A 6 12.73 13.65 3.65
CA SER A 6 13.27 12.87 2.54
C SER A 6 12.93 11.37 2.54
N ASP A 7 12.76 10.75 3.74
CA ASP A 7 12.44 9.31 3.80
C ASP A 7 10.98 9.05 3.38
N TYR A 8 10.07 9.90 3.79
CA TYR A 8 8.66 9.84 3.36
C TYR A 8 8.49 10.16 1.87
N GLU A 9 9.25 11.13 1.35
CA GLU A 9 9.26 11.43 -0.08
C GLU A 9 9.78 10.26 -0.91
N ARG A 10 10.86 9.60 -0.43
CA ARG A 10 11.38 8.38 -1.07
C ARG A 10 10.35 7.25 -1.08
N MET A 11 9.61 7.04 0.02
CA MET A 11 8.56 6.02 0.06
C MET A 11 7.37 6.40 -0.83
N ALA A 12 6.98 7.67 -0.88
CA ALA A 12 5.94 8.13 -1.80
C ALA A 12 6.36 7.90 -3.26
N GLN A 13 7.61 8.21 -3.61
CA GLN A 13 8.14 7.94 -4.96
C GLN A 13 8.13 6.45 -5.29
N LEU A 14 8.58 5.58 -4.36
CA LEU A 14 8.54 4.12 -4.55
C LEU A 14 7.12 3.62 -4.84
N VAL A 15 6.11 4.14 -4.14
CA VAL A 15 4.71 3.79 -4.43
C VAL A 15 4.29 4.29 -5.80
N ILE A 16 4.65 5.52 -6.17
CA ILE A 16 4.34 6.09 -7.50
C ILE A 16 4.97 5.23 -8.61
N ASP A 17 6.23 4.83 -8.46
CA ASP A 17 6.92 3.96 -9.40
C ASP A 17 6.19 2.61 -9.55
N ILE A 18 5.73 2.02 -8.43
CA ILE A 18 4.93 0.79 -8.46
C ILE A 18 3.60 0.99 -9.23
N TYR A 19 2.91 2.10 -9.03
CA TYR A 19 1.69 2.40 -9.79
C TYR A 19 1.95 2.43 -11.29
N ILE A 20 3.05 3.07 -11.70
CA ILE A 20 3.45 3.23 -13.10
C ILE A 20 3.92 1.91 -13.69
N ASP A 21 4.89 1.25 -13.04
CA ASP A 21 5.53 0.02 -13.54
C ASP A 21 4.53 -1.13 -13.69
N TYR A 22 3.56 -1.21 -12.79
CA TYR A 22 2.54 -2.26 -12.79
C TYR A 22 1.19 -1.81 -13.37
N THR A 23 1.10 -0.58 -13.86
CA THR A 23 -0.11 0.02 -14.48
C THR A 23 -1.34 -0.15 -13.57
N ILE A 24 -1.23 0.35 -12.34
CA ILE A 24 -2.34 0.29 -11.37
C ILE A 24 -3.24 1.50 -11.62
N THR A 25 -4.41 1.26 -12.20
CA THR A 25 -5.35 2.34 -12.62
C THR A 25 -6.69 2.32 -11.92
N SER A 26 -6.90 1.39 -10.98
CA SER A 26 -8.20 1.24 -10.30
C SER A 26 -8.05 1.01 -8.80
N PHE A 27 -9.10 1.37 -8.07
CA PHE A 27 -9.26 1.10 -6.65
C PHE A 27 -10.41 0.12 -6.39
N PRO A 28 -10.34 -0.67 -5.35
CA PRO A 28 -9.20 -0.85 -4.45
C PRO A 28 -8.01 -1.50 -5.17
N VAL A 29 -6.77 -1.08 -4.87
CA VAL A 29 -5.57 -1.73 -5.41
C VAL A 29 -5.59 -3.21 -5.07
N ASN A 30 -5.44 -4.07 -6.08
CA ASN A 30 -5.49 -5.52 -5.88
C ASN A 30 -4.13 -6.06 -5.39
N GLU A 31 -4.04 -6.34 -4.09
CA GLU A 31 -2.82 -6.83 -3.44
C GLU A 31 -2.36 -8.19 -3.98
N LYS A 32 -3.31 -9.07 -4.37
CA LYS A 32 -2.99 -10.41 -4.91
C LYS A 32 -2.39 -10.31 -6.29
N GLU A 33 -2.95 -9.45 -7.13
CA GLU A 33 -2.43 -9.20 -8.47
C GLU A 33 -1.05 -8.54 -8.39
N LEU A 34 -0.87 -7.57 -7.50
CA LEU A 34 0.42 -6.91 -7.30
C LEU A 34 1.47 -7.91 -6.82
N CYS A 35 1.18 -8.75 -5.81
CA CYS A 35 2.09 -9.82 -5.38
C CYS A 35 2.49 -10.71 -6.55
N LYS A 36 1.53 -11.13 -7.39
CA LYS A 36 1.81 -11.96 -8.56
C LYS A 36 2.75 -11.26 -9.55
N LYS A 37 2.51 -9.99 -9.85
CA LYS A 37 3.36 -9.19 -10.76
C LYS A 37 4.76 -8.98 -10.20
N LEU A 38 4.90 -8.86 -8.88
CA LEU A 38 6.17 -8.76 -8.17
C LEU A 38 6.92 -10.10 -8.04
N GLY A 39 6.31 -11.23 -8.40
CA GLY A 39 6.88 -12.56 -8.18
C GLY A 39 6.82 -13.03 -6.73
N LEU A 40 6.00 -12.39 -5.90
CA LEU A 40 5.74 -12.77 -4.52
C LEU A 40 4.67 -13.86 -4.43
N LYS A 41 4.95 -14.89 -3.66
CA LYS A 41 3.93 -15.86 -3.27
C LYS A 41 3.13 -15.32 -2.09
N LEU A 42 1.80 -15.34 -2.18
CA LEU A 42 0.90 -14.92 -1.11
C LEU A 42 0.17 -16.15 -0.57
N VAL A 43 0.34 -16.46 0.72
CA VAL A 43 -0.17 -17.68 1.35
C VAL A 43 -0.97 -17.38 2.60
N PRO A 44 -2.27 -17.70 2.64
CA PRO A 44 -3.08 -17.51 3.83
C PRO A 44 -2.70 -18.54 4.90
N TYR A 45 -2.83 -18.16 6.18
CA TYR A 45 -2.59 -19.07 7.30
C TYR A 45 -3.51 -20.30 7.24
N SER A 46 -4.75 -20.12 6.77
CA SER A 46 -5.73 -21.21 6.62
C SER A 46 -5.31 -22.30 5.63
N ALA A 47 -4.28 -22.06 4.80
CA ALA A 47 -3.70 -23.08 3.93
C ALA A 47 -2.96 -24.19 4.70
N TYR A 48 -2.76 -24.03 6.00
CA TYR A 48 -2.03 -24.97 6.86
C TYR A 48 -2.94 -25.63 7.90
N PRO A 49 -2.54 -26.82 8.45
CA PRO A 49 -3.22 -27.42 9.59
C PRO A 49 -3.23 -26.48 10.82
N GLU A 50 -4.23 -26.63 11.70
CA GLU A 50 -4.45 -25.68 12.81
C GLU A 50 -3.24 -25.50 13.74
N GLU A 51 -2.51 -26.60 14.02
CA GLU A 51 -1.30 -26.53 14.83
C GLU A 51 -0.21 -25.63 14.19
N ALA A 52 -0.08 -25.68 12.84
CA ALA A 52 0.84 -24.81 12.11
C ALA A 52 0.33 -23.37 12.05
N GLN A 53 -1.00 -23.15 11.92
CA GLN A 53 -1.58 -21.81 11.99
C GLN A 53 -1.32 -21.13 13.34
N GLU A 54 -1.35 -21.87 14.45
CA GLU A 54 -1.01 -21.34 15.77
C GLU A 54 0.45 -20.83 15.83
N LEU A 55 1.37 -21.55 15.20
CA LEU A 55 2.77 -21.14 15.12
C LEU A 55 2.93 -19.87 14.25
N LEU A 56 2.21 -19.81 13.12
CA LEU A 56 2.21 -18.63 12.26
C LEU A 56 1.66 -17.41 13.00
N ARG A 57 0.53 -17.52 13.71
CA ARG A 57 -0.06 -16.46 14.54
C ARG A 57 0.85 -16.02 15.71
N LYS A 58 1.66 -16.92 16.26
CA LYS A 58 2.67 -16.56 17.28
C LYS A 58 3.82 -15.75 16.68
N ARG A 59 4.17 -15.98 15.42
CA ARG A 59 5.17 -15.18 14.70
C ARG A 59 4.64 -13.79 14.38
N SER A 60 3.45 -13.71 13.80
CA SER A 60 2.74 -12.47 13.54
C SER A 60 1.23 -12.71 13.60
N SER A 61 0.50 -11.80 14.23
CA SER A 61 -0.98 -11.85 14.27
C SER A 61 -1.62 -11.53 12.91
N ASP A 62 -0.91 -10.82 12.04
CA ASP A 62 -1.47 -10.25 10.82
C ASP A 62 -0.80 -10.81 9.55
N ALA A 63 0.48 -10.54 9.34
CA ALA A 63 1.24 -11.02 8.20
C ALA A 63 2.75 -11.00 8.52
N PHE A 64 3.55 -11.67 7.71
CA PHE A 64 5.00 -11.51 7.69
C PHE A 64 5.57 -11.91 6.33
N TYR A 65 6.63 -11.23 5.94
CA TYR A 65 7.44 -11.56 4.79
C TYR A 65 8.50 -12.61 5.13
N SER A 66 8.70 -13.57 4.21
CA SER A 66 9.78 -14.54 4.25
C SER A 66 10.60 -14.43 2.97
N PRO A 67 11.89 -14.08 3.07
CA PRO A 67 12.76 -13.96 1.91
C PRO A 67 12.87 -15.26 1.12
N ALA A 68 13.24 -15.17 -0.16
CA ALA A 68 13.53 -16.32 -0.98
C ALA A 68 14.69 -17.14 -0.40
N THR A 69 14.58 -18.47 -0.51
CA THR A 69 15.66 -19.40 -0.22
C THR A 69 15.99 -20.18 -1.50
N HIS A 70 16.93 -21.12 -1.43
CA HIS A 70 17.23 -22.01 -2.57
C HIS A 70 15.97 -22.76 -3.06
N ASP A 71 15.10 -23.17 -2.12
CA ASP A 71 13.96 -24.05 -2.40
C ASP A 71 12.60 -23.36 -2.38
N THR A 72 12.55 -22.10 -1.93
CA THR A 72 11.28 -21.38 -1.76
C THR A 72 11.34 -19.98 -2.35
N PRO A 73 10.32 -19.57 -3.13
CA PRO A 73 10.21 -18.19 -3.60
C PRO A 73 9.96 -17.22 -2.43
N PRO A 74 10.18 -15.91 -2.63
CA PRO A 74 9.81 -14.91 -1.65
C PRO A 74 8.30 -15.00 -1.38
N THR A 75 7.92 -15.05 -0.11
CA THR A 75 6.54 -15.39 0.29
C THR A 75 6.06 -14.44 1.38
N ILE A 76 4.84 -13.93 1.21
CA ILE A 76 4.10 -13.27 2.28
C ILE A 76 3.08 -14.26 2.84
N PHE A 77 3.17 -14.52 4.13
CA PHE A 77 2.19 -15.27 4.89
C PHE A 77 1.26 -14.29 5.59
N TYR A 78 -0.06 -14.50 5.51
CA TYR A 78 -1.03 -13.57 6.09
C TYR A 78 -2.18 -14.28 6.79
N ASN A 79 -2.70 -13.65 7.83
CA ASN A 79 -3.85 -14.15 8.57
C ASN A 79 -5.14 -13.76 7.86
N ASP A 80 -5.72 -14.70 7.12
CA ASP A 80 -6.97 -14.52 6.38
C ASP A 80 -8.23 -14.62 7.27
N ARG A 81 -8.06 -14.85 8.58
CA ARG A 81 -9.16 -14.83 9.58
C ARG A 81 -9.25 -13.52 10.36
N VAL A 82 -8.46 -12.52 10.01
CA VAL A 82 -8.63 -11.17 10.57
C VAL A 82 -9.97 -10.59 10.10
N GLU A 83 -10.81 -10.14 11.04
CA GLU A 83 -12.18 -9.69 10.75
C GLU A 83 -12.24 -8.52 9.77
N SER A 84 -11.29 -7.58 9.85
CA SER A 84 -11.24 -6.41 8.99
C SER A 84 -10.52 -6.71 7.68
N TYR A 85 -11.24 -6.72 6.56
CA TYR A 85 -10.65 -6.82 5.23
C TYR A 85 -9.61 -5.72 4.94
N GLY A 86 -9.89 -4.48 5.35
CA GLY A 86 -8.94 -3.37 5.22
C GLY A 86 -7.65 -3.59 6.01
N ARG A 87 -7.71 -4.20 7.22
CA ARG A 87 -6.53 -4.55 8.01
C ARG A 87 -5.72 -5.66 7.34
N GLN A 88 -6.38 -6.69 6.81
CA GLN A 88 -5.71 -7.77 6.10
C GLN A 88 -4.92 -7.25 4.90
N ARG A 89 -5.54 -6.39 4.07
CA ARG A 89 -4.88 -5.74 2.93
C ARG A 89 -3.71 -4.85 3.35
N TYR A 90 -3.94 -4.04 4.39
CA TYR A 90 -2.92 -3.17 4.95
C TYR A 90 -1.67 -3.97 5.34
N SER A 91 -1.84 -5.09 6.06
CA SER A 91 -0.72 -5.94 6.48
C SER A 91 0.01 -6.56 5.28
N ILE A 92 -0.71 -6.95 4.22
CA ILE A 92 -0.07 -7.45 3.00
C ILE A 92 0.76 -6.35 2.33
N PHE A 93 0.26 -5.12 2.21
CA PHE A 93 1.02 -4.00 1.65
C PHE A 93 2.22 -3.60 2.51
N HIS A 94 2.11 -3.71 3.84
CA HIS A 94 3.22 -3.53 4.76
C HIS A 94 4.37 -4.51 4.42
N GLU A 95 4.05 -5.79 4.24
CA GLU A 95 5.04 -6.82 3.89
C GLU A 95 5.59 -6.67 2.46
N ILE A 96 4.78 -6.15 1.52
CA ILE A 96 5.26 -5.83 0.16
C ILE A 96 6.39 -4.79 0.22
N LYS A 97 6.30 -3.79 1.12
CA LYS A 97 7.37 -2.78 1.28
C LYS A 97 8.69 -3.43 1.68
N HIS A 98 8.68 -4.33 2.65
CA HIS A 98 9.91 -5.01 3.07
C HIS A 98 10.58 -5.75 1.92
N TYR A 99 9.79 -6.36 1.04
CA TYR A 99 10.29 -7.01 -0.16
C TYR A 99 10.87 -6.03 -1.18
N VAL A 100 10.09 -5.02 -1.60
CA VAL A 100 10.49 -4.10 -2.69
C VAL A 100 11.62 -3.15 -2.28
N ASN A 101 11.76 -2.88 -0.98
CA ASN A 101 12.85 -2.06 -0.44
C ASN A 101 14.10 -2.89 -0.09
N ASN A 102 14.06 -4.23 -0.23
CA ASN A 102 15.11 -5.17 0.18
C ASN A 102 15.55 -4.96 1.63
N ASP A 103 14.59 -4.84 2.54
CA ASP A 103 14.90 -4.66 3.95
C ASP A 103 15.61 -5.89 4.50
N THR A 104 16.76 -5.66 5.13
CA THR A 104 17.60 -6.73 5.71
C THR A 104 17.54 -6.75 7.23
N GLU A 105 17.03 -5.69 7.83
CA GLU A 105 16.95 -5.50 9.27
C GLU A 105 15.49 -5.31 9.69
N ASP A 106 15.14 -5.93 10.81
CA ASP A 106 13.87 -5.73 11.50
C ASP A 106 14.07 -4.56 12.47
N SER A 107 13.58 -3.37 12.11
CA SER A 107 13.73 -2.16 12.89
C SER A 107 12.46 -1.33 12.93
N GLU A 108 12.24 -0.63 14.05
CA GLU A 108 11.10 0.30 14.19
C GLU A 108 11.06 1.36 13.06
N PHE A 109 12.21 1.73 12.52
CA PHE A 109 12.27 2.66 11.39
C PHE A 109 11.69 2.04 10.13
N GLU A 110 12.08 0.81 9.79
CA GLU A 110 11.60 0.10 8.60
C GLU A 110 10.11 -0.22 8.71
N ASP A 111 9.63 -0.59 9.91
CA ASP A 111 8.20 -0.79 10.18
C ASP A 111 7.38 0.51 9.98
N ASN A 112 7.89 1.64 10.49
CA ASN A 112 7.24 2.94 10.27
C ASN A 112 7.18 3.33 8.78
N MET A 113 8.22 2.97 8.00
CA MET A 113 8.23 3.19 6.54
C MET A 113 7.28 2.23 5.83
N ALA A 114 7.16 0.98 6.30
CA ALA A 114 6.19 0.03 5.77
C ALA A 114 4.74 0.45 6.05
N ASP A 115 4.49 0.98 7.23
CA ASP A 115 3.21 1.59 7.58
C ASP A 115 2.84 2.78 6.69
N TYR A 116 3.82 3.64 6.40
CA TYR A 116 3.61 4.76 5.49
C TYR A 116 3.34 4.28 4.07
N PHE A 117 4.13 3.34 3.58
CA PHE A 117 3.97 2.72 2.26
C PHE A 117 2.57 2.11 2.11
N ALA A 118 2.14 1.27 3.07
CA ALA A 118 0.84 0.62 3.04
C ALA A 118 -0.31 1.64 2.97
N ARG A 119 -0.24 2.70 3.77
CA ARG A 119 -1.24 3.79 3.73
C ARG A 119 -1.22 4.53 2.40
N TYR A 120 -0.05 4.83 1.87
CA TYR A 120 0.08 5.62 0.66
C TYR A 120 -0.35 4.85 -0.59
N ILE A 121 -0.02 3.55 -0.69
CA ILE A 121 -0.45 2.72 -1.82
C ILE A 121 -1.95 2.48 -1.83
N MET A 122 -2.59 2.37 -0.67
CA MET A 122 -4.04 2.21 -0.58
C MET A 122 -4.81 3.52 -0.80
N CYS A 123 -4.24 4.66 -0.39
CA CYS A 123 -4.88 5.98 -0.42
C CYS A 123 -3.86 7.07 -0.79
N PRO A 124 -3.41 7.16 -2.04
CA PRO A 124 -2.45 8.18 -2.46
C PRO A 124 -3.03 9.59 -2.30
N ILE A 125 -2.40 10.41 -1.47
CA ILE A 125 -2.89 11.76 -1.15
C ILE A 125 -3.12 12.61 -2.42
N PRO A 126 -2.22 12.64 -3.43
CA PRO A 126 -2.44 13.44 -4.64
C PRO A 126 -3.68 12.98 -5.42
N TYR A 127 -3.96 11.68 -5.46
CA TYR A 127 -5.19 11.15 -6.05
C TYR A 127 -6.43 11.64 -5.29
N LEU A 128 -6.43 11.52 -3.95
CA LEU A 128 -7.55 11.95 -3.11
C LEU A 128 -7.85 13.44 -3.28
N ILE A 129 -6.80 14.28 -3.41
CA ILE A 129 -6.93 15.71 -3.68
C ILE A 129 -7.54 15.94 -5.06
N LYS A 130 -7.01 15.30 -6.09
CA LYS A 130 -7.46 15.47 -7.48
C LYS A 130 -8.88 14.98 -7.70
N ALA A 131 -9.24 13.84 -7.09
CA ALA A 131 -10.58 13.26 -7.11
C ALA A 131 -11.58 13.98 -6.18
N ASN A 132 -11.10 14.94 -5.38
CA ASN A 132 -11.88 15.68 -4.38
C ASN A 132 -12.58 14.76 -3.35
N ILE A 133 -11.91 13.67 -2.94
CA ILE A 133 -12.43 12.75 -1.92
C ILE A 133 -12.18 13.36 -0.53
N ASN A 134 -13.26 13.57 0.23
CA ASN A 134 -13.24 14.30 1.49
C ASN A 134 -13.93 13.59 2.65
N ASP A 135 -14.43 12.39 2.43
CA ASP A 135 -15.18 11.63 3.42
C ASP A 135 -14.64 10.19 3.57
N GLU A 136 -14.80 9.65 4.76
CA GLU A 136 -14.27 8.33 5.13
C GLU A 136 -15.06 7.19 4.49
N LEU A 137 -16.37 7.35 4.27
CA LEU A 137 -17.22 6.30 3.73
C LEU A 137 -16.83 5.96 2.30
N THR A 138 -16.52 6.96 1.47
CA THR A 138 -15.98 6.78 0.12
C THR A 138 -14.67 5.99 0.17
N LEU A 139 -13.77 6.28 1.10
CA LEU A 139 -12.50 5.52 1.21
C LEU A 139 -12.74 4.08 1.66
N ILE A 140 -13.66 3.84 2.57
CA ILE A 140 -13.98 2.49 3.04
C ILE A 140 -14.57 1.68 1.88
N SER A 141 -15.52 2.24 1.12
CA SER A 141 -16.19 1.53 0.03
C SER A 141 -15.28 1.32 -1.19
N ASP A 142 -14.61 2.37 -1.64
CA ASP A 142 -13.95 2.38 -2.94
C ASP A 142 -12.47 1.95 -2.85
N HIS A 143 -11.81 2.24 -1.71
CA HIS A 143 -10.42 1.87 -1.49
C HIS A 143 -10.24 0.61 -0.62
N GLY A 144 -11.32 0.13 0.02
CA GLY A 144 -11.29 -1.07 0.85
C GLY A 144 -10.36 -0.95 2.05
N VAL A 145 -10.34 0.23 2.70
CA VAL A 145 -9.57 0.51 3.91
C VAL A 145 -10.42 0.36 5.17
N SER A 146 -9.80 0.24 6.34
CA SER A 146 -10.52 0.29 7.61
C SER A 146 -10.99 1.71 7.93
N CYS A 147 -11.99 1.84 8.84
CA CYS A 147 -12.46 3.15 9.33
C CYS A 147 -11.30 3.98 9.89
N GLU A 148 -10.40 3.37 10.64
CA GLU A 148 -9.23 4.04 11.20
C GLU A 148 -8.29 4.56 10.09
N ALA A 149 -7.97 3.73 9.10
CA ALA A 149 -7.12 4.12 7.98
C ALA A 149 -7.77 5.22 7.13
N ALA A 150 -9.10 5.17 6.91
CA ALA A 150 -9.85 6.22 6.24
C ALA A 150 -9.76 7.55 6.98
N GLY A 151 -9.95 7.54 8.30
CA GLY A 151 -9.80 8.74 9.14
C GLY A 151 -8.40 9.36 9.05
N TYR A 152 -7.35 8.55 9.09
CA TYR A 152 -5.97 9.02 8.88
C TYR A 152 -5.77 9.61 7.49
N ALA A 153 -6.26 8.97 6.43
CA ALA A 153 -6.11 9.46 5.06
C ALA A 153 -6.81 10.82 4.88
N ILE A 154 -8.05 10.97 5.33
CA ILE A 154 -8.79 12.23 5.25
C ILE A 154 -8.10 13.34 6.07
N ASN A 155 -7.59 13.02 7.26
CA ASN A 155 -6.85 13.99 8.06
C ASN A 155 -5.56 14.46 7.36
N ASN A 156 -4.85 13.54 6.69
CA ASN A 156 -3.65 13.87 5.92
C ASN A 156 -3.99 14.76 4.71
N VAL A 157 -5.10 14.51 4.01
CA VAL A 157 -5.58 15.38 2.93
C VAL A 157 -5.90 16.77 3.46
N ARG A 158 -6.62 16.90 4.59
CA ARG A 158 -6.93 18.18 5.23
C ARG A 158 -5.67 18.96 5.62
N ASN A 159 -4.71 18.29 6.26
CA ASN A 159 -3.45 18.91 6.66
C ASN A 159 -2.63 19.37 5.45
N ARG A 160 -2.60 18.58 4.38
CA ARG A 160 -1.92 18.95 3.15
C ARG A 160 -2.58 20.14 2.48
N ARG A 161 -3.92 20.15 2.36
CA ARG A 161 -4.69 21.27 1.81
C ARG A 161 -4.48 22.56 2.60
N ALA A 162 -4.45 22.47 3.93
CA ALA A 162 -4.20 23.63 4.78
C ALA A 162 -2.82 24.27 4.52
N LYS A 163 -1.81 23.46 4.15
CA LYS A 163 -0.43 23.94 3.93
C LYS A 163 -0.14 24.34 2.49
N TYR A 164 -0.70 23.63 1.52
CA TYR A 164 -0.32 23.74 0.11
C TYR A 164 -1.50 23.89 -0.85
N GLY A 165 -2.74 23.97 -0.35
CA GLY A 165 -3.94 23.91 -1.19
C GLY A 165 -4.07 22.57 -1.91
N ASP A 166 -4.66 22.61 -3.09
CA ASP A 166 -4.82 21.43 -3.95
C ASP A 166 -3.61 21.21 -4.90
N LYS A 167 -2.43 21.73 -4.51
CA LYS A 167 -1.23 21.61 -5.33
C LYS A 167 -0.81 20.14 -5.47
N ILE A 168 -0.66 19.70 -6.72
CA ILE A 168 0.05 18.47 -7.08
C ILE A 168 1.53 18.85 -7.28
N PHE A 169 2.44 18.11 -6.65
CA PHE A 169 3.87 18.34 -6.81
C PHE A 169 4.39 17.66 -8.06
N ASP A 170 5.52 18.13 -8.60
CA ASP A 170 6.06 17.63 -9.87
C ASP A 170 6.34 16.12 -9.85
N HIS A 171 6.81 15.58 -8.73
CA HIS A 171 7.05 14.15 -8.57
C HIS A 171 5.77 13.29 -8.48
N GLU A 172 4.62 13.91 -8.21
CA GLU A 172 3.31 13.23 -8.14
C GLU A 172 2.56 13.26 -9.46
N GLN A 173 2.97 14.16 -10.38
CA GLN A 173 2.29 14.33 -11.66
C GLN A 173 2.19 13.02 -12.47
N PRO A 174 3.22 12.15 -12.54
CA PRO A 174 3.10 10.88 -13.26
C PRO A 174 1.99 9.96 -12.73
N LEU A 175 1.74 9.96 -11.42
CA LEU A 175 0.62 9.21 -10.83
C LEU A 175 -0.73 9.80 -11.27
N ILE A 176 -0.83 11.11 -11.30
CA ILE A 176 -2.06 11.81 -11.72
C ILE A 176 -2.33 11.55 -13.20
N ASP A 177 -1.31 11.62 -14.05
CA ASP A 177 -1.45 11.35 -15.49
C ASP A 177 -1.89 9.90 -15.75
N LEU A 178 -1.39 8.94 -14.95
CA LEU A 178 -1.82 7.54 -15.03
C LEU A 178 -3.28 7.34 -14.60
N LEU A 179 -3.70 7.95 -13.48
CA LEU A 179 -5.02 7.74 -12.90
C LEU A 179 -6.13 8.61 -13.51
N PHE A 180 -5.76 9.71 -14.16
CA PHE A 180 -6.66 10.63 -14.88
C PHE A 180 -6.13 10.88 -16.30
N PRO A 181 -6.13 9.85 -17.17
CA PRO A 181 -5.64 10.01 -18.54
C PRO A 181 -6.45 11.07 -19.28
N ASP A 182 -5.76 11.93 -20.01
CA ASP A 182 -6.41 12.94 -20.85
C ASP A 182 -7.04 12.27 -22.08
N THR A 183 -8.34 11.98 -22.00
CA THR A 183 -9.10 11.32 -23.06
C THR A 183 -9.29 12.19 -24.31
N SER A 184 -8.89 13.47 -24.27
CA SER A 184 -9.03 14.37 -25.44
C SER A 184 -8.07 14.06 -26.60
N LYS A 185 -7.10 13.15 -26.40
CA LYS A 185 -6.09 12.78 -27.41
C LYS A 185 -6.43 11.52 -28.23
N GLU A 186 -7.47 10.76 -27.87
CA GLU A 186 -7.83 9.52 -28.57
C GLU A 186 -8.81 9.69 -29.73
N GLU A 187 -9.39 10.89 -29.96
CA GLU A 187 -10.36 11.12 -31.06
C GLU A 187 -9.72 11.56 -32.39
N CYS A 188 -8.41 11.46 -32.54
CA CYS A 188 -7.69 11.86 -33.76
C CYS A 188 -6.88 10.71 -34.40
N LEU A 189 -7.48 9.53 -34.57
CA LEU A 189 -6.92 8.48 -35.46
C LEU A 189 -8.00 7.86 -36.33
#